data_d743b854a379daf931100f3d84ceb494
#
_entry.id   d743b854a379daf931100f3d84ceb494
#
_cell.length_a   1.000
_cell.length_b   1.000
_cell.length_c   1.000
_cell.angle_alpha   90.00
_cell.angle_beta   90.00
_cell.angle_gamma   90.00
#
_symmetry.space_group_name_H-M   'P 1'
#
loop_
_entity.id
_entity.type
_entity.pdbx_description
1 polymer ?
#
loop_
_entity_poly.entity_id
_entity_poly.type
_entity_poly.pdbx_seq_one_letter_code
_entity_poly.pdbx_strand_id
1 'polypeptide(L)' 'MENLKNLSVKTFFCVQNETYLKGLDENGKDMTVVFDTLELLEFIDTDHMKENLNIYIEY' A
#
# COMPACT_ATOMS: atom_id res chain seq x y z
N MET A 1 -16.72 15.49 4.63
CA MET A 1 -15.38 15.04 4.30
C MET A 1 -15.04 13.76 4.98
N GLU A 2 -14.62 12.82 4.24
CA GLU A 2 -14.33 11.55 4.86
C GLU A 2 -12.98 11.61 5.56
N ASN A 3 -12.82 10.69 6.48
CA ASN A 3 -11.59 10.57 7.22
C ASN A 3 -10.62 9.71 6.45
N LEU A 4 -9.60 10.34 5.92
CA LEU A 4 -8.55 9.64 5.20
C LEU A 4 -7.41 9.37 6.16
N LYS A 5 -6.89 8.15 6.07
CA LYS A 5 -5.78 7.76 6.92
C LYS A 5 -4.58 7.46 6.07
N ASN A 6 -3.44 7.91 6.53
CA ASN A 6 -2.19 7.66 5.84
C ASN A 6 -1.41 6.59 6.56
N LEU A 7 -0.83 5.71 5.79
CA LEU A 7 -0.03 4.64 6.33
C LEU A 7 1.38 4.78 5.80
N SER A 8 2.32 4.89 6.73
CA SER A 8 3.74 4.87 6.38
C SER A 8 4.17 3.42 6.38
N VAL A 9 4.30 2.84 5.21
CA VAL A 9 4.57 1.41 5.11
C VAL A 9 6.01 1.12 5.50
N LYS A 10 6.19 0.21 6.44
CA LYS A 10 7.50 -0.22 6.87
C LYS A 10 7.82 -1.60 6.36
N THR A 11 6.84 -2.46 6.28
CA THR A 11 7.04 -3.85 5.91
C THR A 11 5.90 -4.31 5.02
N PHE A 12 6.25 -5.15 4.07
CA PHE A 12 5.28 -5.69 3.14
C PHE A 12 5.61 -7.17 2.94
N PHE A 13 4.61 -8.02 3.03
CA PHE A 13 4.85 -9.43 2.74
C PHE A 13 3.54 -10.09 2.36
N CYS A 14 3.66 -11.22 1.67
CA CYS A 14 2.53 -12.00 1.24
C CYS A 14 2.66 -13.41 1.78
N VAL A 15 1.55 -13.95 2.27
CA VAL A 15 1.48 -15.31 2.72
C VAL A 15 0.26 -15.92 2.09
N GLN A 16 0.48 -16.88 1.19
CA GLN A 16 -0.61 -17.47 0.44
C GLN A 16 -1.36 -16.37 -0.29
N ASN A 17 -2.65 -16.21 -0.05
CA ASN A 17 -3.44 -15.20 -0.74
C ASN A 17 -3.67 -13.98 0.12
N GLU A 18 -2.82 -13.73 1.10
CA GLU A 18 -2.96 -12.59 1.98
C GLU A 18 -1.75 -11.68 1.83
N THR A 19 -2.01 -10.41 1.59
CA THR A 19 -0.97 -9.40 1.47
C THR A 19 -1.07 -8.50 2.69
N TYR A 20 0.04 -8.36 3.40
CA TYR A 20 0.09 -7.56 4.61
C TYR A 20 0.93 -6.32 4.39
N LEU A 21 0.36 -5.18 4.71
CA LEU A 21 1.10 -3.93 4.76
C LEU A 21 1.15 -3.50 6.20
N LYS A 22 2.35 -3.42 6.76
CA LYS A 22 2.53 -3.03 8.15
C LYS A 22 3.29 -1.72 8.19
N GLY A 23 2.88 -0.86 9.05
CA GLY A 23 3.52 0.43 9.16
C GLY A 23 2.97 1.24 10.30
N LEU A 24 3.10 2.55 10.19
CA LEU A 24 2.64 3.45 11.22
C LEU A 24 1.57 4.36 10.65
N ASP A 25 0.55 4.64 11.46
CA ASP A 25 -0.45 5.59 11.02
C ASP A 25 0.06 7.01 11.30
N GLU A 26 -0.78 8.00 11.04
CA GLU A 26 -0.33 9.37 11.17
C GLU A 26 -0.07 9.78 12.62
N ASN A 27 -0.51 8.98 13.56
CA ASN A 27 -0.24 9.22 14.97
C ASN A 27 0.96 8.43 15.47
N GLY A 28 1.61 7.70 14.59
CA GLY A 28 2.78 6.92 14.99
C GLY A 28 2.45 5.59 15.59
N LYS A 29 1.22 5.13 15.45
CA LYS A 29 0.82 3.86 16.02
C LYS A 29 0.93 2.75 15.00
N ASP A 30 1.25 1.56 15.46
CA ASP A 30 1.35 0.41 14.60
C ASP A 30 0.02 0.13 13.93
N MET A 31 0.09 -0.18 12.66
CA MET A 31 -1.10 -0.45 11.88
C MET A 31 -0.80 -1.53 10.87
N THR A 32 -1.72 -2.46 10.72
CA THR A 32 -1.58 -3.54 9.76
C THR A 32 -2.83 -3.59 8.90
N VAL A 33 -2.62 -3.66 7.59
CA VAL A 33 -3.73 -3.78 6.65
C VAL A 33 -3.54 -5.07 5.89
N VAL A 34 -4.60 -5.84 5.77
CA VAL A 34 -4.55 -7.14 5.10
C VAL A 34 -5.47 -7.10 3.91
N PHE A 35 -4.96 -7.58 2.78
CA PHE A 35 -5.70 -7.62 1.54
C PHE A 35 -5.76 -9.03 1.01
N ASP A 36 -6.81 -9.32 0.27
CA ASP A 36 -6.84 -10.51 -0.57
C ASP A 36 -5.91 -10.23 -1.75
N THR A 37 -4.88 -11.06 -1.91
CA THR A 37 -3.84 -10.77 -2.88
C THR A 37 -4.38 -10.77 -4.31
N LEU A 38 -5.23 -11.72 -4.64
CA LEU A 38 -5.77 -11.78 -5.99
C LEU A 38 -6.62 -10.55 -6.31
N GLU A 39 -7.47 -10.17 -5.37
CA GLU A 39 -8.29 -8.99 -5.58
C GLU A 39 -7.42 -7.74 -5.70
N LEU A 40 -6.40 -7.65 -4.87
CA LEU A 40 -5.52 -6.50 -4.91
C LEU A 40 -4.85 -6.37 -6.27
N LEU A 41 -4.37 -7.49 -6.80
CA LEU A 41 -3.69 -7.47 -8.09
C LEU A 41 -4.63 -7.10 -9.23
N GLU A 42 -5.92 -7.37 -9.07
CA GLU A 42 -6.87 -7.03 -10.11
C GLU A 42 -7.18 -5.54 -10.13
N PHE A 43 -7.01 -4.87 -9.01
CA PHE A 43 -7.32 -3.45 -8.94
C PHE A 43 -6.12 -2.55 -9.09
N ILE A 44 -4.95 -3.03 -8.73
CA ILE A 44 -3.78 -2.18 -8.75
C ILE A 44 -3.20 -2.09 -10.16
N ASP A 45 -3.01 -0.86 -10.60
CA ASP A 45 -2.36 -0.57 -11.86
C ASP A 45 -1.04 0.09 -11.53
N THR A 46 0.00 -0.72 -11.45
CA THR A 46 1.30 -0.21 -11.03
C THR A 46 1.91 0.73 -12.06
N ASP A 47 1.61 0.52 -13.34
CA ASP A 47 2.13 1.42 -14.35
C ASP A 47 1.52 2.80 -14.20
N HIS A 48 0.22 2.85 -13.94
CA HIS A 48 -0.44 4.12 -13.75
C HIS A 48 0.09 4.83 -12.50
N MET A 49 0.32 4.06 -11.44
CA MET A 49 0.85 4.63 -10.22
C MET A 49 2.25 5.20 -10.44
N LYS A 50 3.07 4.50 -11.21
CA LYS A 50 4.41 4.99 -11.50
C LYS A 50 4.38 6.24 -12.34
N GLU A 51 3.45 6.33 -13.27
CA GLU A 51 3.34 7.52 -14.09
C GLU A 51 3.00 8.73 -13.26
N ASN A 52 2.17 8.55 -12.24
CA ASN A 52 1.81 9.66 -11.37
C ASN A 52 2.91 10.05 -10.42
N LEU A 53 3.89 9.18 -10.26
CA LEU A 53 5.03 9.45 -9.39
C LEU A 53 6.29 9.62 -10.21
N ASN A 54 6.19 10.34 -11.31
CA ASN A 54 7.28 10.37 -12.26
C ASN A 54 8.57 10.93 -11.67
N ILE A 55 8.49 11.64 -10.56
CA ILE A 55 9.72 12.12 -9.92
C ILE A 55 10.51 10.98 -9.33
N TYR A 56 9.89 9.82 -9.15
CA TYR A 56 10.58 8.68 -8.57
C TYR A 56 10.99 7.65 -9.59
N ILE A 57 10.49 7.78 -10.81
CA ILE A 57 10.78 6.74 -11.78
C ILE A 57 11.63 7.25 -12.91
N GLU A 58 12.17 8.41 -12.75
CA GLU A 58 13.07 8.86 -13.76
C GLU A 58 14.42 8.34 -13.41
N TYR A 59 14.81 7.31 -14.03
CA TYR A 59 16.11 6.72 -13.84
C TYR A 59 16.52 5.98 -15.06
#